data_ea3d935b5c975ecc79cd4437a0a2c7e0
#
_entry.id   ea3d935b5c975ecc79cd4437a0a2c7e0
#
_cell.length_a   1.000
_cell.length_b   1.000
_cell.length_c   1.000
_cell.angle_alpha   90.00
_cell.angle_beta   90.00
_cell.angle_gamma   90.00
#
_symmetry.space_group_name_H-M   'P 1'
#
loop_
_entity.id
_entity.type
_entity.pdbx_description
1 polymer ?
#
loop_
_entity_poly.entity_id
_entity_poly.type
_entity_poly.pdbx_seq_one_letter_code
_entity_poly.pdbx_strand_id
1 'polypeptide(L)'
;MQYVTGTPVSEANPHYLRFTAKAAGQGFANKAYDGIRLEKDHTYRVSFYARCVAYEGDTFQIKVIKDGQVFAEAAVNAVKPVPYVPFCDLKIPMEIGYGTLNPEIQHIREMDQSGKCRRSEWIKYEVVLTAQDDVRGAQFAITFDVPGIVEFDLISMIPEDAVAGIFRKDLFEALQAIKPGFVRFPGGCIVEGISLDNRYYWKNTVGDVKDRRYIPNLWAFDDDWSKNDPMTKRPDAHYGQSFGLGFYEYFLLCELLEAKPLPVLNIGTACQFRSTEMVDSDNPKFEEYVQDALDLIEFANGPVDSTWGALRARMGHPESFHMDFLSVGNEQWETQYLDMKHRYERFAQAIHAKYPEIRLLGTAGPFMECSITEDAWKFYREKESGLQLCCV
;
A
#
# COMPACT_ATOMS: atom_id res chain seq x y z
N MET A 1 2.37 24.11 6.82
CA MET A 1 2.22 22.73 6.32
C MET A 1 0.73 22.42 6.21
N GLN A 2 0.28 21.88 5.08
CA GLN A 2 -1.14 21.58 4.80
C GLN A 2 -1.21 20.28 4.00
N TYR A 3 -2.22 19.45 4.28
CA TYR A 3 -2.63 18.40 3.37
C TYR A 3 -3.60 19.00 2.36
N VAL A 4 -3.35 18.77 1.09
CA VAL A 4 -4.13 19.31 -0.01
C VAL A 4 -4.53 18.21 -0.98
N THR A 5 -5.60 18.47 -1.72
CA THR A 5 -6.08 17.66 -2.84
C THR A 5 -6.07 18.52 -4.09
N GLY A 6 -6.06 17.93 -5.26
CA GLY A 6 -6.10 18.68 -6.51
C GLY A 6 -5.52 17.81 -7.62
N THR A 7 -4.26 18.01 -7.94
CA THR A 7 -3.53 17.21 -8.93
C THR A 7 -2.45 16.38 -8.26
N PRO A 8 -2.81 15.20 -7.71
CA PRO A 8 -1.88 14.33 -7.01
C PRO A 8 -0.85 13.69 -7.96
N VAL A 9 0.15 13.03 -7.39
CA VAL A 9 1.05 12.15 -8.16
C VAL A 9 0.28 10.98 -8.77
N SER A 10 -0.72 10.48 -8.03
CA SER A 10 -1.63 9.42 -8.46
C SER A 10 -3.02 9.63 -7.90
N GLU A 11 -4.05 9.39 -8.71
CA GLU A 11 -5.45 9.45 -8.29
C GLU A 11 -5.79 8.40 -7.22
N ALA A 12 -5.00 7.33 -7.10
CA ALA A 12 -5.15 6.35 -6.04
C ALA A 12 -4.90 6.94 -4.64
N ASN A 13 -4.06 7.99 -4.57
CA ASN A 13 -3.69 8.69 -3.35
C ASN A 13 -3.83 10.20 -3.56
N PRO A 14 -5.05 10.74 -3.42
CA PRO A 14 -5.36 12.11 -3.85
C PRO A 14 -4.80 13.20 -2.92
N HIS A 15 -4.23 12.84 -1.78
CA HIS A 15 -3.71 13.78 -0.80
C HIS A 15 -2.19 13.86 -0.86
N TYR A 16 -1.67 15.08 -0.86
CA TYR A 16 -0.25 15.37 -0.80
C TYR A 16 0.04 16.52 0.16
N LEU A 17 1.31 16.71 0.50
CA LEU A 17 1.77 17.71 1.45
C LEU A 17 2.13 19.01 0.72
N ARG A 18 1.53 20.16 1.10
CA ARG A 18 1.99 21.49 0.70
C ARG A 18 2.74 22.14 1.86
N PHE A 19 3.97 22.53 1.62
CA PHE A 19 4.79 23.27 2.57
C PHE A 19 5.07 24.68 2.06
N THR A 20 4.86 25.68 2.93
CA THR A 20 5.18 27.09 2.67
C THR A 20 6.34 27.50 3.58
N ALA A 21 7.53 27.67 3.01
CA ALA A 21 8.67 28.29 3.66
C ALA A 21 8.51 29.80 3.66
N LYS A 22 8.60 30.45 4.82
CA LYS A 22 8.53 31.92 4.97
C LYS A 22 9.90 32.57 5.05
N ALA A 23 10.93 31.79 5.35
CA ALA A 23 12.32 32.24 5.45
C ALA A 23 13.27 31.10 5.01
N ALA A 24 14.50 31.47 4.66
CA ALA A 24 15.58 30.53 4.40
C ALA A 24 15.84 29.64 5.62
N GLY A 25 16.20 28.38 5.40
CA GLY A 25 16.45 27.37 6.43
C GLY A 25 15.20 26.74 7.04
N GLN A 26 14.00 27.25 6.73
CA GLN A 26 12.76 26.60 7.16
C GLN A 26 12.55 25.31 6.41
N GLY A 27 11.85 24.37 7.06
CA GLY A 27 11.53 23.06 6.50
C GLY A 27 10.52 22.32 7.36
N PHE A 28 10.36 21.06 7.07
CA PHE A 28 9.54 20.15 7.87
C PHE A 28 10.35 18.92 8.23
N ALA A 29 9.95 18.25 9.31
CA ALA A 29 10.60 17.05 9.78
C ALA A 29 9.56 15.98 10.14
N ASN A 30 9.96 14.72 10.00
CA ASN A 30 9.21 13.55 10.43
C ASN A 30 10.12 12.67 11.28
N LYS A 31 9.67 12.35 12.51
CA LYS A 31 10.44 11.50 13.42
C LYS A 31 10.14 10.01 13.28
N ALA A 32 9.30 9.63 12.33
CA ALA A 32 8.75 8.28 12.24
C ALA A 32 8.06 7.84 13.56
N TYR A 33 7.84 6.55 13.77
CA TYR A 33 7.12 6.08 14.97
C TYR A 33 7.99 6.22 16.25
N ASP A 34 9.23 5.77 16.21
CA ASP A 34 10.16 5.76 17.37
C ASP A 34 11.49 6.46 17.06
N GLY A 35 11.48 7.32 16.07
CA GLY A 35 12.67 7.99 15.57
C GLY A 35 13.44 7.14 14.55
N ILE A 36 14.29 7.81 13.81
CA ILE A 36 15.14 7.20 12.78
C ILE A 36 16.45 6.76 13.43
N ARG A 37 16.90 5.55 13.06
CA ARG A 37 18.23 5.05 13.40
C ARG A 37 19.11 5.16 12.16
N LEU A 38 20.32 5.73 12.36
CA LEU A 38 21.42 5.64 11.40
C LEU A 38 22.57 4.88 12.04
N GLU A 39 23.32 4.19 11.20
CA GLU A 39 24.60 3.56 11.54
C GLU A 39 25.72 4.29 10.78
N LYS A 40 26.80 4.61 11.48
CA LYS A 40 27.93 5.33 10.92
C LYS A 40 28.43 4.68 9.63
N ASP A 41 28.77 5.51 8.65
CA ASP A 41 29.27 5.10 7.33
C ASP A 41 28.28 4.30 6.46
N HIS A 42 27.07 3.98 6.97
CA HIS A 42 26.02 3.37 6.17
C HIS A 42 25.33 4.41 5.28
N THR A 43 24.84 3.92 4.15
CA THR A 43 24.17 4.73 3.14
C THR A 43 22.65 4.42 3.09
N TYR A 44 21.89 5.47 2.81
CA TYR A 44 20.43 5.43 2.82
C TYR A 44 19.90 6.09 1.53
N ARG A 45 19.15 5.36 0.75
CA ARG A 45 18.49 5.88 -0.45
C ARG A 45 17.20 6.60 -0.04
N VAL A 46 17.14 7.88 -0.36
CA VAL A 46 15.95 8.71 -0.19
C VAL A 46 15.29 8.93 -1.54
N SER A 47 13.99 8.77 -1.62
CA SER A 47 13.19 9.15 -2.78
C SER A 47 11.93 9.88 -2.36
N PHE A 48 11.48 10.81 -3.19
CA PHE A 48 10.22 11.52 -3.01
C PHE A 48 9.76 12.13 -4.33
N TYR A 49 8.48 12.42 -4.42
CA TYR A 49 7.98 13.30 -5.48
C TYR A 49 7.86 14.72 -4.92
N ALA A 50 8.31 15.70 -5.70
CA ALA A 50 8.10 17.09 -5.35
C ALA A 50 7.73 17.92 -6.59
N ARG A 51 7.03 19.02 -6.30
CA ARG A 51 6.61 19.98 -7.31
C ARG A 51 6.78 21.39 -6.76
N CYS A 52 7.58 22.21 -7.44
CA CYS A 52 7.78 23.61 -7.09
C CYS A 52 6.61 24.45 -7.58
N VAL A 53 5.77 24.96 -6.68
CA VAL A 53 4.63 25.82 -7.02
C VAL A 53 5.06 27.28 -7.11
N ALA A 54 5.76 27.77 -6.08
CA ALA A 54 6.32 29.12 -6.01
C ALA A 54 7.65 29.08 -5.24
N TYR A 55 8.64 28.40 -5.81
CA TYR A 55 9.97 28.23 -5.21
C TYR A 55 11.04 28.58 -6.21
N GLU A 56 11.89 29.55 -5.89
CA GLU A 56 12.96 30.06 -6.74
C GLU A 56 14.36 29.59 -6.27
N GLY A 57 14.41 28.77 -5.20
CA GLY A 57 15.65 28.18 -4.71
C GLY A 57 16.24 27.18 -5.68
N ASP A 58 17.54 26.97 -5.61
CA ASP A 58 18.25 26.03 -6.48
C ASP A 58 18.26 24.60 -5.94
N THR A 59 18.12 24.44 -4.61
CA THR A 59 18.19 23.12 -3.96
C THR A 59 17.17 22.94 -2.85
N PHE A 60 16.89 21.67 -2.57
CA PHE A 60 16.33 21.20 -1.30
C PHE A 60 17.43 20.54 -0.49
N GLN A 61 17.50 20.81 0.80
CA GLN A 61 18.43 20.15 1.70
C GLN A 61 17.73 18.99 2.38
N ILE A 62 18.21 17.79 2.17
CA ILE A 62 17.70 16.55 2.76
C ILE A 62 18.61 16.21 3.94
N LYS A 63 18.06 16.05 5.14
CA LYS A 63 18.82 15.88 6.37
C LYS A 63 18.24 14.79 7.28
N VAL A 64 19.11 14.19 8.08
CA VAL A 64 18.72 13.47 9.29
C VAL A 64 19.30 14.21 10.48
N ILE A 65 18.42 14.67 11.36
CA ILE A 65 18.77 15.59 12.46
C ILE A 65 18.29 15.07 13.81
N LYS A 66 19.02 15.39 14.86
CA LYS A 66 18.61 15.20 16.26
C LYS A 66 19.18 16.30 17.12
N ASP A 67 18.35 16.92 17.95
CA ASP A 67 18.76 17.97 18.93
C ASP A 67 19.60 19.08 18.29
N GLY A 68 19.28 19.48 17.06
CA GLY A 68 19.98 20.50 16.29
C GLY A 68 21.27 20.04 15.60
N GLN A 69 21.71 18.82 15.81
CA GLN A 69 22.84 18.21 15.11
C GLN A 69 22.40 17.49 13.84
N VAL A 70 23.21 17.59 12.78
CA VAL A 70 23.04 16.88 11.51
C VAL A 70 23.87 15.60 11.55
N PHE A 71 23.27 14.47 11.23
CA PHE A 71 23.90 13.14 11.19
C PHE A 71 24.05 12.62 9.76
N ALA A 72 23.27 13.11 8.84
CA ALA A 72 23.41 12.88 7.40
C ALA A 72 22.78 14.04 6.65
N GLU A 73 23.38 14.46 5.54
CA GLU A 73 22.82 15.49 4.68
C GLU A 73 23.22 15.31 3.22
N ALA A 74 22.35 15.74 2.31
CA ALA A 74 22.59 15.90 0.91
C ALA A 74 21.68 16.97 0.31
N ALA A 75 22.12 17.59 -0.78
CA ALA A 75 21.30 18.51 -1.54
C ALA A 75 20.81 17.86 -2.83
N VAL A 76 19.59 18.19 -3.24
CA VAL A 76 19.08 17.87 -4.57
C VAL A 76 18.67 19.13 -5.31
N ASN A 77 18.95 19.20 -6.60
CA ASN A 77 18.63 20.36 -7.42
C ASN A 77 17.13 20.47 -7.63
N ALA A 78 16.53 21.60 -7.26
CA ALA A 78 15.12 21.85 -7.45
C ALA A 78 14.80 22.10 -8.93
N VAL A 79 13.84 21.35 -9.46
CA VAL A 79 13.31 21.62 -10.80
C VAL A 79 12.28 22.74 -10.69
N LYS A 80 12.59 23.88 -11.28
CA LYS A 80 11.75 25.08 -11.22
C LYS A 80 10.48 24.92 -12.06
N PRO A 81 9.39 25.62 -11.69
CA PRO A 81 8.18 25.65 -12.51
C PRO A 81 8.49 26.09 -13.94
N VAL A 82 7.78 25.49 -14.90
CA VAL A 82 7.86 25.95 -16.30
C VAL A 82 7.38 27.42 -16.37
N PRO A 83 8.04 28.28 -17.16
CA PRO A 83 7.60 29.66 -17.31
C PRO A 83 6.14 29.76 -17.75
N TYR A 84 5.47 30.79 -17.23
CA TYR A 84 4.08 31.08 -17.55
C TYR A 84 3.84 31.22 -19.07
N VAL A 85 2.84 30.49 -19.55
CA VAL A 85 2.24 30.73 -20.87
C VAL A 85 1.00 31.55 -20.67
N PRO A 86 0.89 32.78 -21.23
CA PRO A 86 -0.30 33.59 -21.13
C PRO A 86 -1.55 32.83 -21.58
N PHE A 87 -2.66 32.97 -20.88
CA PHE A 87 -3.93 32.30 -21.22
C PHE A 87 -4.37 32.53 -22.66
N CYS A 88 -4.06 33.71 -23.22
CA CYS A 88 -4.32 34.06 -24.62
C CYS A 88 -3.52 33.23 -25.65
N ASP A 89 -2.41 32.61 -25.22
CA ASP A 89 -1.57 31.80 -26.08
C ASP A 89 -1.89 30.30 -25.99
N LEU A 90 -2.78 29.91 -25.05
CA LEU A 90 -3.31 28.57 -24.96
C LEU A 90 -4.34 28.37 -26.07
N LYS A 91 -4.02 27.56 -27.07
CA LYS A 91 -4.98 27.12 -28.08
C LYS A 91 -5.97 26.15 -27.44
N ILE A 92 -7.00 26.70 -26.78
CA ILE A 92 -8.12 25.91 -26.24
C ILE A 92 -9.05 25.61 -27.42
N PRO A 93 -9.35 24.35 -27.73
CA PRO A 93 -10.37 24.02 -28.73
C PRO A 93 -11.71 24.62 -28.28
N MET A 94 -12.35 25.41 -29.15
CA MET A 94 -13.62 26.11 -28.88
C MET A 94 -14.83 25.18 -28.75
N GLU A 95 -14.65 23.86 -28.73
CA GLU A 95 -15.72 22.86 -28.63
C GLU A 95 -16.05 22.43 -27.21
N ILE A 96 -15.40 23.00 -26.19
CA ILE A 96 -15.68 22.65 -24.80
C ILE A 96 -16.88 23.47 -24.30
N GLY A 97 -18.05 22.87 -24.32
CA GLY A 97 -19.25 23.45 -23.75
C GLY A 97 -19.11 23.79 -22.25
N TYR A 98 -19.81 24.82 -21.80
CA TYR A 98 -19.75 25.43 -20.46
C TYR A 98 -20.11 24.52 -19.26
N GLY A 99 -20.03 23.20 -19.37
CA GLY A 99 -20.56 22.26 -18.37
C GLY A 99 -19.55 21.36 -17.66
N THR A 100 -18.37 21.17 -18.20
CA THR A 100 -17.34 20.30 -17.59
C THR A 100 -16.01 21.02 -17.61
N LEU A 101 -15.59 21.52 -16.45
CA LEU A 101 -14.23 22.03 -16.27
C LEU A 101 -13.26 20.87 -16.46
N ASN A 102 -12.54 20.88 -17.59
CA ASN A 102 -11.40 19.99 -17.82
C ASN A 102 -10.42 20.11 -16.63
N PRO A 103 -9.93 19.00 -16.06
CA PRO A 103 -8.91 19.01 -15.01
C PRO A 103 -7.70 19.91 -15.34
N GLU A 104 -7.31 20.03 -16.59
CA GLU A 104 -6.28 21.00 -17.04
C GLU A 104 -6.66 22.47 -16.80
N ILE A 105 -7.95 22.81 -16.77
CA ILE A 105 -8.42 24.16 -16.48
C ILE A 105 -8.45 24.44 -14.97
N GLN A 106 -8.58 23.42 -14.12
CA GLN A 106 -8.46 23.59 -12.67
C GLN A 106 -7.07 24.04 -12.25
N HIS A 107 -6.02 23.63 -12.97
CA HIS A 107 -4.65 24.11 -12.77
C HIS A 107 -4.47 25.61 -13.02
N ILE A 108 -5.27 26.18 -13.90
CA ILE A 108 -5.22 27.62 -14.21
C ILE A 108 -5.74 28.46 -13.03
N ARG A 109 -6.46 27.87 -12.08
CA ARG A 109 -6.99 28.57 -10.89
C ARG A 109 -6.01 28.69 -9.72
N GLU A 110 -4.89 28.00 -9.73
CA GLU A 110 -3.82 28.22 -8.77
C GLU A 110 -2.95 29.40 -9.22
N MET A 111 -3.55 30.58 -9.27
CA MET A 111 -2.81 31.81 -9.49
C MET A 111 -2.01 32.15 -8.23
N ASP A 112 -0.72 32.46 -8.40
CA ASP A 112 0.06 33.06 -7.32
C ASP A 112 -0.51 34.49 -7.01
N GLN A 113 -0.08 35.09 -5.90
CA GLN A 113 -0.52 36.43 -5.50
C GLN A 113 -0.15 37.51 -6.53
N SER A 114 0.69 37.23 -7.53
CA SER A 114 1.07 38.12 -8.63
C SER A 114 0.18 37.96 -9.86
N GLY A 115 -0.82 37.05 -9.85
CA GLY A 115 -1.69 36.77 -10.98
C GLY A 115 -1.03 35.92 -12.09
N LYS A 116 0.12 35.32 -11.81
CA LYS A 116 0.84 34.47 -12.73
C LYS A 116 0.53 33.00 -12.46
N CYS A 117 -0.04 32.33 -13.44
CA CYS A 117 -0.20 30.87 -13.40
C CYS A 117 1.15 30.21 -13.72
N ARG A 118 1.64 29.36 -12.82
CA ARG A 118 2.85 28.57 -13.05
C ARG A 118 2.45 27.10 -13.09
N ARG A 119 2.71 26.45 -14.21
CA ARG A 119 2.57 24.99 -14.33
C ARG A 119 3.84 24.33 -13.82
N SER A 120 3.70 23.57 -12.73
CA SER A 120 4.77 22.71 -12.23
C SER A 120 4.37 21.26 -12.38
N GLU A 121 5.33 20.41 -12.69
CA GLU A 121 5.13 18.97 -12.82
C GLU A 121 5.69 18.25 -11.59
N TRP A 122 5.11 17.12 -11.27
CA TRP A 122 5.67 16.23 -10.26
C TRP A 122 6.96 15.60 -10.79
N ILE A 123 8.03 15.80 -10.05
CA ILE A 123 9.34 15.22 -10.34
C ILE A 123 9.69 14.24 -9.26
N LYS A 124 10.12 13.04 -9.66
CA LYS A 124 10.71 12.08 -8.73
C LYS A 124 12.16 12.46 -8.46
N TYR A 125 12.48 12.66 -7.20
CA TYR A 125 13.84 12.92 -6.73
C TYR A 125 14.39 11.67 -6.06
N GLU A 126 15.68 11.44 -6.26
CA GLU A 126 16.43 10.36 -5.60
C GLU A 126 17.78 10.90 -5.15
N VAL A 127 18.18 10.56 -3.93
CA VAL A 127 19.46 10.96 -3.36
C VAL A 127 19.92 9.94 -2.33
N VAL A 128 21.23 9.78 -2.20
CA VAL A 128 21.85 8.92 -1.19
C VAL A 128 22.36 9.78 -0.05
N LEU A 129 22.00 9.44 1.18
CA LEU A 129 22.56 10.00 2.40
C LEU A 129 23.61 9.04 2.97
N THR A 130 24.76 9.57 3.39
CA THR A 130 25.76 8.81 4.15
C THR A 130 25.72 9.27 5.59
N ALA A 131 25.55 8.34 6.54
CA ALA A 131 25.56 8.65 7.97
C ALA A 131 26.97 9.00 8.44
N GLN A 132 27.10 10.15 9.09
CA GLN A 132 28.39 10.64 9.63
C GLN A 132 28.71 10.01 11.00
N ASP A 133 27.66 9.59 11.72
CA ASP A 133 27.79 8.96 13.04
C ASP A 133 26.54 8.11 13.35
N ASP A 134 26.64 7.27 14.38
CA ASP A 134 25.51 6.52 14.91
C ASP A 134 24.50 7.45 15.59
N VAL A 135 23.23 7.22 15.30
CA VAL A 135 22.14 7.93 15.99
C VAL A 135 20.90 7.07 16.12
N ARG A 136 20.15 7.26 17.20
CA ARG A 136 18.80 6.71 17.40
C ARG A 136 17.84 7.84 17.77
N GLY A 137 16.58 7.73 17.37
CA GLY A 137 15.56 8.74 17.68
C GLY A 137 15.75 10.04 16.90
N ALA A 138 16.41 9.99 15.73
CA ALA A 138 16.58 11.14 14.86
C ALA A 138 15.29 11.41 14.03
N GLN A 139 15.29 12.53 13.32
CA GLN A 139 14.21 12.96 12.43
C GLN A 139 14.74 13.14 11.01
N PHE A 140 13.98 12.68 10.04
CA PHE A 140 14.17 13.05 8.64
C PHE A 140 13.64 14.46 8.42
N ALA A 141 14.36 15.31 7.71
CA ALA A 141 13.97 16.69 7.45
C ALA A 141 14.27 17.09 6.00
N ILE A 142 13.40 17.94 5.46
CA ILE A 142 13.65 18.67 4.21
C ILE A 142 13.59 20.15 4.52
N THR A 143 14.65 20.90 4.15
CA THR A 143 14.76 22.34 4.36
C THR A 143 15.01 23.09 3.06
N PHE A 144 14.68 24.37 3.03
CA PHE A 144 14.65 25.22 1.84
C PHE A 144 15.63 26.38 1.96
N ASP A 145 16.32 26.68 0.86
CA ASP A 145 17.34 27.74 0.84
C ASP A 145 16.72 29.15 0.79
N VAL A 146 15.49 29.27 0.29
CA VAL A 146 14.75 30.53 0.18
C VAL A 146 13.28 30.32 0.51
N PRO A 147 12.52 31.41 0.78
CA PRO A 147 11.06 31.31 0.91
C PRO A 147 10.39 30.78 -0.36
N GLY A 148 9.27 30.07 -0.19
CA GLY A 148 8.53 29.55 -1.32
C GLY A 148 7.49 28.50 -0.94
N ILE A 149 6.85 27.95 -1.97
CA ILE A 149 5.82 26.90 -1.84
C ILE A 149 6.26 25.69 -2.65
N VAL A 150 6.34 24.55 -1.98
CA VAL A 150 6.67 23.26 -2.59
C VAL A 150 5.69 22.20 -2.09
N GLU A 151 5.34 21.31 -2.97
CA GLU A 151 4.49 20.17 -2.67
C GLU A 151 5.29 18.88 -2.71
N PHE A 152 4.93 17.94 -1.84
CA PHE A 152 5.64 16.66 -1.66
C PHE A 152 4.67 15.51 -1.55
N ASP A 153 5.11 14.36 -2.05
CA ASP A 153 4.41 13.09 -1.90
C ASP A 153 5.39 11.92 -1.86
N LEU A 154 4.93 10.79 -1.33
CA LEU A 154 5.62 9.49 -1.36
C LEU A 154 7.09 9.55 -0.89
N ILE A 155 7.33 10.26 0.23
CA ILE A 155 8.67 10.36 0.81
C ILE A 155 9.07 9.02 1.42
N SER A 156 10.21 8.50 0.99
CA SER A 156 10.77 7.23 1.42
C SER A 156 12.26 7.35 1.74
N MET A 157 12.72 6.62 2.75
CA MET A 157 14.14 6.47 3.08
C MET A 157 14.41 5.01 3.44
N ILE A 158 15.27 4.36 2.68
CA ILE A 158 15.57 2.92 2.81
C ILE A 158 17.09 2.74 2.88
N PRO A 159 17.63 1.92 3.82
CA PRO A 159 19.05 1.56 3.81
C PRO A 159 19.44 0.90 2.50
N GLU A 160 20.63 1.23 1.96
CA GLU A 160 21.08 0.63 0.69
C GLU A 160 21.45 -0.85 0.81
N ASP A 161 21.73 -1.32 2.02
CA ASP A 161 21.95 -2.74 2.30
C ASP A 161 20.66 -3.53 2.54
N ALA A 162 19.49 -2.90 2.35
CA ALA A 162 18.20 -3.57 2.44
C ALA A 162 18.13 -4.75 1.45
N VAL A 163 17.73 -5.91 1.93
CA VAL A 163 17.61 -7.14 1.12
C VAL A 163 16.58 -6.89 0.02
N ALA A 164 16.94 -7.21 -1.22
CA ALA A 164 16.18 -6.90 -2.44
C ALA A 164 15.82 -5.39 -2.57
N GLY A 165 16.53 -4.50 -1.89
CA GLY A 165 16.26 -3.07 -1.87
C GLY A 165 14.98 -2.65 -1.13
N ILE A 166 14.37 -3.57 -0.37
CA ILE A 166 13.05 -3.42 0.25
C ILE A 166 13.09 -3.80 1.74
N PHE A 167 13.61 -4.99 2.06
CA PHE A 167 13.51 -5.54 3.41
C PHE A 167 14.68 -5.10 4.27
N ARG A 168 14.39 -4.57 5.43
CA ARG A 168 15.40 -4.21 6.41
C ARG A 168 16.23 -5.44 6.78
N LYS A 169 17.54 -5.35 6.58
CA LYS A 169 18.47 -6.48 6.64
C LYS A 169 18.40 -7.25 7.95
N ASP A 170 18.46 -6.55 9.08
CA ASP A 170 18.43 -7.16 10.41
C ASP A 170 17.13 -7.95 10.69
N LEU A 171 15.99 -7.44 10.20
CA LEU A 171 14.70 -8.14 10.32
C LEU A 171 14.62 -9.35 9.37
N PHE A 172 15.12 -9.18 8.16
CA PHE A 172 15.17 -10.28 7.19
C PHE A 172 16.06 -11.43 7.71
N GLU A 173 17.26 -11.13 8.21
CA GLU A 173 18.18 -12.13 8.78
C GLU A 173 17.56 -12.84 9.99
N ALA A 174 16.83 -12.12 10.85
CA ALA A 174 16.12 -12.72 11.97
C ALA A 174 15.00 -13.69 11.50
N LEU A 175 14.24 -13.31 10.49
CA LEU A 175 13.23 -14.21 9.88
C LEU A 175 13.90 -15.43 9.20
N GLN A 176 14.97 -15.20 8.46
CA GLN A 176 15.70 -16.27 7.79
C GLN A 176 16.29 -17.28 8.79
N ALA A 177 16.76 -16.82 9.95
CA ALA A 177 17.28 -17.67 11.01
C ALA A 177 16.22 -18.62 11.59
N ILE A 178 14.93 -18.24 11.56
CA ILE A 178 13.80 -19.08 11.99
C ILE A 178 13.56 -20.23 11.00
N LYS A 179 13.94 -20.06 9.73
CA LYS A 179 13.68 -21.02 8.64
C LYS A 179 12.20 -21.39 8.53
N PRO A 180 11.30 -20.44 8.30
CA PRO A 180 9.87 -20.72 8.26
C PRO A 180 9.54 -21.67 7.09
N GLY A 181 8.69 -22.67 7.32
CA GLY A 181 8.21 -23.53 6.24
C GLY A 181 7.21 -22.84 5.32
N PHE A 182 6.51 -21.83 5.82
CA PHE A 182 5.58 -20.98 5.08
C PHE A 182 5.45 -19.59 5.73
N VAL A 183 4.97 -18.63 4.96
CA VAL A 183 4.57 -17.31 5.45
C VAL A 183 3.11 -17.07 5.06
N ARG A 184 2.24 -16.86 6.07
CA ARG A 184 0.83 -16.51 5.88
C ARG A 184 0.69 -15.00 5.84
N PHE A 185 0.08 -14.46 4.78
CA PHE A 185 -0.11 -13.02 4.58
C PHE A 185 -1.45 -12.72 3.89
N PRO A 186 -1.96 -11.49 3.96
CA PRO A 186 -1.47 -10.33 4.71
C PRO A 186 -1.79 -10.40 6.21
N GLY A 187 -2.55 -11.36 6.66
CA GLY A 187 -2.94 -11.57 8.04
C GLY A 187 -4.37 -12.06 8.20
N GLY A 188 -4.95 -11.87 9.38
CA GLY A 188 -6.28 -12.30 9.76
C GLY A 188 -7.38 -11.30 9.36
N CYS A 189 -8.04 -10.67 10.35
CA CYS A 189 -9.17 -9.75 10.16
C CYS A 189 -8.88 -8.58 9.18
N ILE A 190 -7.62 -8.26 8.95
CA ILE A 190 -7.23 -7.24 7.97
C ILE A 190 -7.67 -7.60 6.55
N VAL A 191 -7.74 -8.90 6.22
CA VAL A 191 -8.24 -9.39 4.92
C VAL A 191 -9.71 -9.02 4.75
N GLU A 192 -10.46 -9.07 5.84
CA GLU A 192 -11.89 -8.82 5.87
C GLU A 192 -12.18 -7.31 5.92
N GLY A 193 -11.38 -6.55 6.69
CA GLY A 193 -11.60 -5.13 6.90
C GLY A 193 -12.78 -4.82 7.82
N ILE A 194 -12.93 -3.56 8.20
CA ILE A 194 -14.07 -3.06 8.98
C ILE A 194 -15.33 -2.91 8.10
N SER A 195 -15.13 -2.88 6.78
CA SER A 195 -16.16 -2.93 5.74
C SER A 195 -15.55 -3.62 4.52
N LEU A 196 -16.37 -4.05 3.57
CA LEU A 196 -15.87 -4.64 2.33
C LEU A 196 -15.02 -3.67 1.50
N ASP A 197 -15.27 -2.37 1.58
CA ASP A 197 -14.44 -1.35 0.92
C ASP A 197 -13.08 -1.15 1.63
N ASN A 198 -13.02 -1.44 2.93
CA ASN A 198 -11.79 -1.37 3.73
C ASN A 198 -10.96 -2.68 3.73
N ARG A 199 -11.46 -3.74 3.08
CA ARG A 199 -10.74 -5.02 3.01
C ARG A 199 -9.34 -4.87 2.41
N TYR A 200 -8.43 -5.72 2.80
CA TYR A 200 -7.13 -5.83 2.13
C TYR A 200 -7.34 -6.40 0.71
N TYR A 201 -7.51 -5.52 -0.26
CA TYR A 201 -7.73 -5.89 -1.65
C TYR A 201 -6.39 -6.00 -2.37
N TRP A 202 -5.94 -7.22 -2.67
CA TRP A 202 -4.59 -7.49 -3.16
C TRP A 202 -4.24 -6.72 -4.44
N LYS A 203 -5.18 -6.49 -5.34
CA LYS A 203 -4.97 -5.74 -6.57
C LYS A 203 -4.58 -4.28 -6.33
N ASN A 204 -4.97 -3.71 -5.19
CA ASN A 204 -4.55 -2.37 -4.77
C ASN A 204 -3.12 -2.33 -4.21
N THR A 205 -2.45 -3.47 -4.09
CA THR A 205 -1.17 -3.62 -3.41
C THR A 205 -0.03 -4.04 -4.35
N VAL A 206 -0.31 -4.15 -5.63
CA VAL A 206 0.64 -4.51 -6.69
C VAL A 206 0.74 -3.39 -7.73
N GLY A 207 1.76 -3.44 -8.58
CA GLY A 207 2.08 -2.37 -9.52
C GLY A 207 2.99 -1.31 -8.92
N ASP A 208 3.06 -0.14 -9.53
CA ASP A 208 3.88 0.98 -9.04
C ASP A 208 3.38 1.44 -7.66
N VAL A 209 4.29 1.65 -6.72
CA VAL A 209 3.97 2.05 -5.33
C VAL A 209 3.12 3.33 -5.28
N LYS A 210 3.33 4.28 -6.19
CA LYS A 210 2.55 5.52 -6.26
C LYS A 210 1.07 5.28 -6.56
N ASP A 211 0.74 4.17 -7.26
CA ASP A 211 -0.61 3.83 -7.69
C ASP A 211 -1.32 2.86 -6.72
N ARG A 212 -0.65 2.45 -5.65
CA ARG A 212 -1.23 1.58 -4.61
C ARG A 212 -2.08 2.41 -3.65
N ARG A 213 -3.36 2.08 -3.55
CA ARG A 213 -4.32 2.86 -2.76
C ARG A 213 -4.08 2.71 -1.27
N TYR A 214 -3.73 3.80 -0.57
CA TYR A 214 -3.69 3.83 0.90
C TYR A 214 -5.05 3.48 1.50
N ILE A 215 -5.05 2.62 2.53
CA ILE A 215 -6.23 2.34 3.34
C ILE A 215 -5.93 2.47 4.83
N PRO A 216 -6.87 3.00 5.65
CA PRO A 216 -6.77 2.91 7.09
C PRO A 216 -6.76 1.44 7.53
N ASN A 217 -5.94 1.08 8.51
CA ASN A 217 -5.97 -0.26 9.06
C ASN A 217 -7.21 -0.45 9.94
N LEU A 218 -7.85 -1.61 9.87
CA LEU A 218 -9.06 -1.86 10.66
C LEU A 218 -8.82 -1.74 12.17
N TRP A 219 -7.61 -2.00 12.65
CA TRP A 219 -7.22 -1.87 14.05
C TRP A 219 -6.84 -0.46 14.47
N ALA A 220 -6.76 0.48 13.51
CA ALA A 220 -6.52 1.89 13.79
C ALA A 220 -7.77 2.64 14.28
N PHE A 221 -8.94 2.02 14.18
CA PHE A 221 -10.19 2.58 14.66
C PHE A 221 -10.42 2.20 16.12
N ASP A 222 -11.06 3.11 16.87
CA ASP A 222 -11.47 2.88 18.26
C ASP A 222 -12.34 1.64 18.44
N ASP A 223 -12.24 1.02 19.61
CA ASP A 223 -13.08 -0.10 20.02
C ASP A 223 -14.52 0.29 20.43
N ASP A 224 -14.89 1.56 20.28
CA ASP A 224 -16.25 2.02 20.53
C ASP A 224 -17.19 1.59 19.40
N TRP A 225 -17.74 0.41 19.56
CA TRP A 225 -18.66 -0.26 18.64
C TRP A 225 -19.97 0.49 18.39
N SER A 226 -20.33 1.45 19.26
CA SER A 226 -21.56 2.23 19.13
C SER A 226 -21.50 3.29 18.02
N LYS A 227 -20.31 3.54 17.46
CA LYS A 227 -20.04 4.55 16.45
C LYS A 227 -19.86 3.96 15.04
N ASN A 228 -20.64 2.95 14.70
CA ASN A 228 -20.53 2.12 13.50
C ASN A 228 -20.78 2.85 12.17
N ASP A 229 -19.91 3.79 11.82
CA ASP A 229 -19.67 4.13 10.42
C ASP A 229 -18.19 4.40 10.25
N PRO A 230 -17.43 3.35 9.98
CA PRO A 230 -15.98 3.36 10.19
C PRO A 230 -15.21 4.16 9.16
N MET A 231 -15.72 4.31 7.95
CA MET A 231 -14.94 4.90 6.86
C MET A 231 -15.17 6.40 6.67
N THR A 232 -16.37 6.88 6.95
CA THR A 232 -16.76 8.26 6.63
C THR A 232 -16.62 9.24 7.78
N LYS A 233 -16.53 8.75 9.02
CA LYS A 233 -16.59 9.58 10.22
C LYS A 233 -15.32 9.62 11.07
N ARG A 234 -14.24 8.98 10.63
CA ARG A 234 -12.99 8.93 11.39
C ARG A 234 -11.79 9.35 10.56
N PRO A 235 -11.56 10.68 10.43
CA PRO A 235 -10.31 11.18 9.87
C PRO A 235 -9.09 10.88 10.76
N ASP A 236 -9.29 10.28 11.92
CA ASP A 236 -8.31 10.07 13.00
C ASP A 236 -7.86 8.61 13.18
N ALA A 237 -8.09 7.75 12.19
CA ALA A 237 -7.39 6.47 12.13
C ALA A 237 -5.87 6.74 12.18
N HIS A 238 -5.25 6.38 13.29
CA HIS A 238 -3.90 6.83 13.60
C HIS A 238 -2.79 6.06 12.87
N TYR A 239 -3.13 5.03 12.11
CA TYR A 239 -2.24 4.38 11.15
C TYR A 239 -3.00 3.67 10.04
N GLY A 240 -2.30 3.41 8.94
CA GLY A 240 -2.85 2.72 7.78
C GLY A 240 -1.77 2.05 6.96
N GLN A 241 -2.17 1.53 5.82
CA GLN A 241 -1.33 0.78 4.92
C GLN A 241 -1.14 1.54 3.62
N SER A 242 0.10 1.93 3.35
CA SER A 242 0.50 2.55 2.09
C SER A 242 0.83 1.52 1.01
N PHE A 243 0.91 0.25 1.40
CA PHE A 243 1.32 -0.87 0.55
C PHE A 243 2.71 -0.72 -0.09
N GLY A 244 3.62 -0.03 0.59
CA GLY A 244 5.05 -0.13 0.30
C GLY A 244 5.56 -1.57 0.37
N LEU A 245 4.90 -2.41 1.20
CA LEU A 245 4.93 -3.86 1.18
C LEU A 245 3.53 -4.37 0.82
N GLY A 246 3.38 -4.96 -0.35
CA GLY A 246 2.14 -5.54 -0.85
C GLY A 246 2.31 -7.02 -1.20
N PHE A 247 1.38 -7.57 -1.97
CA PHE A 247 1.43 -9.00 -2.31
C PHE A 247 2.69 -9.38 -3.09
N TYR A 248 3.17 -8.53 -3.99
CA TYR A 248 4.42 -8.79 -4.71
C TYR A 248 5.59 -8.95 -3.75
N GLU A 249 5.75 -8.04 -2.81
CA GLU A 249 6.83 -8.06 -1.83
C GLU A 249 6.69 -9.25 -0.85
N TYR A 250 5.47 -9.66 -0.51
CA TYR A 250 5.26 -10.85 0.31
C TYR A 250 5.65 -12.14 -0.43
N PHE A 251 5.33 -12.26 -1.71
CA PHE A 251 5.80 -13.38 -2.52
C PHE A 251 7.33 -13.39 -2.64
N LEU A 252 7.94 -12.23 -2.90
CA LEU A 252 9.40 -12.09 -2.96
C LEU A 252 10.05 -12.43 -1.62
N LEU A 253 9.45 -12.02 -0.50
CA LEU A 253 9.92 -12.39 0.84
C LEU A 253 9.91 -13.91 1.03
N CYS A 254 8.82 -14.57 0.65
CA CYS A 254 8.70 -16.03 0.74
C CYS A 254 9.81 -16.73 -0.05
N GLU A 255 10.05 -16.30 -1.30
CA GLU A 255 11.11 -16.86 -2.15
C GLU A 255 12.48 -16.70 -1.52
N LEU A 256 12.83 -15.48 -1.05
CA LEU A 256 14.10 -15.18 -0.41
C LEU A 256 14.32 -15.95 0.92
N LEU A 257 13.24 -16.28 1.62
CA LEU A 257 13.26 -17.09 2.84
C LEU A 257 13.22 -18.61 2.56
N GLU A 258 13.09 -19.03 1.30
CA GLU A 258 12.81 -20.42 0.90
C GLU A 258 11.54 -21.00 1.57
N ALA A 259 10.57 -20.12 1.86
CA ALA A 259 9.31 -20.44 2.52
C ALA A 259 8.15 -20.51 1.50
N LYS A 260 7.17 -21.36 1.77
CA LYS A 260 5.97 -21.41 0.93
C LYS A 260 5.09 -20.17 1.14
N PRO A 261 4.64 -19.49 0.09
CA PRO A 261 3.64 -18.42 0.23
C PRO A 261 2.26 -19.01 0.56
N LEU A 262 1.62 -18.45 1.58
CA LEU A 262 0.26 -18.79 1.96
C LEU A 262 -0.60 -17.51 1.99
N PRO A 263 -1.01 -17.00 0.85
CA PRO A 263 -1.89 -15.84 0.79
C PRO A 263 -3.29 -16.18 1.30
N VAL A 264 -3.92 -15.20 1.93
CA VAL A 264 -5.31 -15.27 2.41
C VAL A 264 -6.15 -14.26 1.64
N LEU A 265 -7.29 -14.68 1.12
CA LEU A 265 -8.21 -13.82 0.39
C LEU A 265 -9.56 -13.66 1.09
N ASN A 266 -10.14 -12.48 0.89
CA ASN A 266 -11.50 -12.18 1.31
C ASN A 266 -12.51 -12.97 0.47
N ILE A 267 -13.57 -13.45 1.11
CA ILE A 267 -14.64 -14.23 0.48
C ILE A 267 -15.99 -13.48 0.46
N GLY A 268 -15.94 -12.15 0.41
CA GLY A 268 -17.13 -11.32 0.39
C GLY A 268 -17.73 -11.07 1.78
N THR A 269 -16.92 -11.13 2.82
CA THR A 269 -17.34 -10.84 4.20
C THR A 269 -16.41 -9.83 4.86
N ALA A 270 -16.97 -8.81 5.52
CA ALA A 270 -16.22 -7.94 6.42
C ALA A 270 -15.96 -8.67 7.75
N CYS A 271 -15.02 -8.19 8.55
CA CYS A 271 -14.72 -8.77 9.86
C CYS A 271 -15.96 -8.76 10.75
N GLN A 272 -16.52 -9.92 11.03
CA GLN A 272 -17.78 -10.03 11.76
C GLN A 272 -17.68 -9.55 13.22
N PHE A 273 -16.46 -9.45 13.75
CA PHE A 273 -16.21 -8.79 15.02
C PHE A 273 -16.40 -7.25 14.92
N ARG A 274 -16.36 -6.68 13.73
CA ARG A 274 -16.46 -5.24 13.49
C ARG A 274 -17.67 -4.83 12.65
N SER A 275 -18.27 -5.75 11.89
CA SER A 275 -19.29 -5.44 10.91
C SER A 275 -20.16 -6.66 10.62
N THR A 276 -21.34 -6.42 10.07
CA THR A 276 -22.20 -7.47 9.51
C THR A 276 -22.27 -7.41 7.98
N GLU A 277 -21.44 -6.56 7.37
CA GLU A 277 -21.43 -6.39 5.93
C GLU A 277 -20.91 -7.64 5.24
N MET A 278 -21.70 -8.15 4.28
CA MET A 278 -21.33 -9.29 3.47
C MET A 278 -22.03 -9.23 2.10
N VAL A 279 -21.40 -9.77 1.09
CA VAL A 279 -22.04 -10.04 -0.20
C VAL A 279 -22.66 -11.43 -0.11
N ASP A 280 -23.94 -11.55 -0.43
CA ASP A 280 -24.61 -12.82 -0.53
C ASP A 280 -23.92 -13.71 -1.60
N SER A 281 -23.68 -14.98 -1.28
CA SER A 281 -23.00 -15.91 -2.21
C SER A 281 -23.80 -16.21 -3.47
N ASP A 282 -25.13 -15.99 -3.45
CA ASP A 282 -25.99 -16.06 -4.63
C ASP A 282 -26.01 -14.73 -5.44
N ASN A 283 -25.43 -13.67 -4.91
CA ASN A 283 -25.34 -12.39 -5.61
C ASN A 283 -24.27 -12.45 -6.71
N PRO A 284 -24.54 -11.95 -7.93
CA PRO A 284 -23.55 -11.91 -9.00
C PRO A 284 -22.22 -11.21 -8.62
N LYS A 285 -22.22 -10.26 -7.69
CA LYS A 285 -21.00 -9.64 -7.16
C LYS A 285 -20.07 -10.62 -6.44
N PHE A 286 -20.56 -11.75 -5.99
CA PHE A 286 -19.73 -12.77 -5.37
C PHE A 286 -18.68 -13.33 -6.33
N GLU A 287 -19.03 -13.41 -7.63
CA GLU A 287 -18.09 -13.86 -8.65
C GLU A 287 -16.84 -12.98 -8.78
N GLU A 288 -16.91 -11.70 -8.38
CA GLU A 288 -15.74 -10.82 -8.38
C GLU A 288 -14.67 -11.33 -7.39
N TYR A 289 -15.09 -11.85 -6.23
CA TYR A 289 -14.17 -12.42 -5.23
C TYR A 289 -13.56 -13.74 -5.72
N VAL A 290 -14.33 -14.57 -6.39
CA VAL A 290 -13.84 -15.81 -7.01
C VAL A 290 -12.83 -15.47 -8.11
N GLN A 291 -13.14 -14.49 -8.96
CA GLN A 291 -12.23 -14.02 -10.01
C GLN A 291 -10.95 -13.42 -9.42
N ASP A 292 -11.03 -12.69 -8.29
CA ASP A 292 -9.86 -12.16 -7.58
C ASP A 292 -8.89 -13.28 -7.17
N ALA A 293 -9.39 -14.45 -6.80
CA ALA A 293 -8.55 -15.60 -6.47
C ALA A 293 -7.88 -16.20 -7.71
N LEU A 294 -8.61 -16.34 -8.82
CA LEU A 294 -8.05 -16.81 -10.09
C LEU A 294 -6.96 -15.85 -10.61
N ASP A 295 -7.21 -14.56 -10.50
CA ASP A 295 -6.27 -13.51 -10.91
C ASP A 295 -5.00 -13.52 -10.03
N LEU A 296 -5.14 -13.79 -8.72
CA LEU A 296 -3.97 -13.91 -7.83
C LEU A 296 -3.12 -15.12 -8.18
N ILE A 297 -3.73 -16.27 -8.50
CA ILE A 297 -2.99 -17.44 -8.94
C ILE A 297 -2.26 -17.14 -10.25
N GLU A 298 -2.92 -16.46 -11.19
CA GLU A 298 -2.28 -16.02 -12.42
C GLU A 298 -1.15 -15.02 -12.17
N PHE A 299 -1.33 -14.07 -11.22
CA PHE A 299 -0.27 -13.16 -10.81
C PHE A 299 0.94 -13.90 -10.25
N ALA A 300 0.72 -14.87 -9.37
CA ALA A 300 1.80 -15.61 -8.74
C ALA A 300 2.48 -16.60 -9.70
N ASN A 301 1.71 -17.35 -10.49
CA ASN A 301 2.18 -18.51 -11.25
C ASN A 301 2.03 -18.40 -12.77
N GLY A 302 1.22 -17.47 -13.26
CA GLY A 302 0.89 -17.36 -14.68
C GLY A 302 2.09 -16.95 -15.55
N PRO A 303 2.05 -17.26 -16.85
CA PRO A 303 3.11 -16.91 -17.79
C PRO A 303 3.15 -15.39 -18.04
N VAL A 304 4.29 -14.90 -18.52
CA VAL A 304 4.55 -13.45 -18.72
C VAL A 304 3.70 -12.80 -19.79
N ASP A 305 3.03 -13.57 -20.64
CA ASP A 305 2.10 -13.11 -21.65
C ASP A 305 0.63 -13.10 -21.19
N SER A 306 0.36 -13.56 -19.97
CA SER A 306 -0.95 -13.41 -19.34
C SER A 306 -1.10 -12.01 -18.70
N THR A 307 -2.33 -11.61 -18.39
CA THR A 307 -2.62 -10.27 -17.85
C THR A 307 -1.84 -10.00 -16.56
N TRP A 308 -1.96 -10.90 -15.59
CA TRP A 308 -1.38 -10.73 -14.27
C TRP A 308 0.08 -11.18 -14.20
N GLY A 309 0.48 -12.21 -14.96
CA GLY A 309 1.87 -12.60 -15.11
C GLY A 309 2.72 -11.51 -15.78
N ALA A 310 2.15 -10.79 -16.76
CA ALA A 310 2.79 -9.62 -17.36
C ALA A 310 3.00 -8.48 -16.33
N LEU A 311 2.06 -8.27 -15.42
CA LEU A 311 2.22 -7.28 -14.34
C LEU A 311 3.37 -7.69 -13.40
N ARG A 312 3.40 -8.95 -12.95
CA ARG A 312 4.50 -9.48 -12.13
C ARG A 312 5.85 -9.27 -12.81
N ALA A 313 5.95 -9.60 -14.11
CA ALA A 313 7.18 -9.41 -14.88
C ALA A 313 7.61 -7.95 -14.95
N ARG A 314 6.67 -7.00 -15.18
CA ARG A 314 6.97 -5.56 -15.15
C ARG A 314 7.42 -5.07 -13.78
N MET A 315 7.00 -5.72 -12.69
CA MET A 315 7.47 -5.44 -11.35
C MET A 315 8.87 -6.00 -11.05
N GLY A 316 9.47 -6.72 -12.00
CA GLY A 316 10.84 -7.23 -11.93
C GLY A 316 10.98 -8.73 -11.70
N HIS A 317 9.87 -9.49 -11.70
CA HIS A 317 9.89 -10.94 -11.47
C HIS A 317 9.16 -11.69 -12.60
N PRO A 318 9.81 -12.00 -13.71
CA PRO A 318 9.18 -12.73 -14.82
C PRO A 318 8.87 -14.20 -14.49
N GLU A 319 9.60 -14.82 -13.57
CA GLU A 319 9.42 -16.21 -13.16
C GLU A 319 8.19 -16.39 -12.27
N SER A 320 7.69 -17.62 -12.15
CA SER A 320 6.64 -17.99 -11.19
C SER A 320 7.14 -17.91 -9.75
N PHE A 321 6.32 -17.46 -8.83
CA PHE A 321 6.56 -17.57 -7.39
C PHE A 321 6.26 -18.94 -6.80
N HIS A 322 5.84 -19.91 -7.63
CA HIS A 322 5.52 -21.28 -7.22
C HIS A 322 4.57 -21.37 -6.03
N MET A 323 3.49 -20.58 -6.09
CA MET A 323 2.44 -20.63 -5.08
C MET A 323 1.67 -21.96 -5.18
N ASP A 324 1.70 -22.74 -4.09
CA ASP A 324 1.01 -24.04 -3.99
C ASP A 324 -0.25 -23.98 -3.14
N PHE A 325 -0.40 -22.93 -2.32
CA PHE A 325 -1.43 -22.79 -1.31
C PHE A 325 -2.20 -21.49 -1.46
N LEU A 326 -3.51 -21.55 -1.21
CA LEU A 326 -4.36 -20.38 -1.11
C LEU A 326 -5.37 -20.57 0.02
N SER A 327 -5.44 -19.62 0.95
CA SER A 327 -6.46 -19.62 1.99
C SER A 327 -7.71 -18.87 1.54
N VAL A 328 -8.84 -19.53 1.65
CA VAL A 328 -10.16 -19.04 1.29
C VAL A 328 -10.85 -18.55 2.56
N GLY A 329 -10.84 -17.23 2.77
CA GLY A 329 -11.41 -16.58 3.94
C GLY A 329 -10.51 -16.57 5.19
N ASN A 330 -11.04 -15.96 6.24
CA ASN A 330 -10.42 -15.84 7.56
C ASN A 330 -11.51 -15.89 8.64
N GLU A 331 -11.33 -16.70 9.68
CA GLU A 331 -12.16 -16.73 10.90
C GLU A 331 -13.68 -16.67 10.69
N GLN A 332 -14.25 -17.35 9.69
CA GLN A 332 -15.70 -17.38 9.52
C GLN A 332 -16.35 -18.13 10.68
N TRP A 333 -17.15 -17.44 11.45
CA TRP A 333 -17.90 -17.93 12.60
C TRP A 333 -19.27 -17.24 12.70
N GLU A 334 -20.13 -17.67 13.63
CA GLU A 334 -21.50 -17.17 13.78
C GLU A 334 -22.31 -17.12 12.47
N THR A 335 -22.84 -15.96 12.10
CA THR A 335 -23.70 -15.80 10.91
C THR A 335 -22.95 -15.98 9.61
N GLN A 336 -21.69 -15.59 9.55
CA GLN A 336 -20.86 -15.79 8.35
C GLN A 336 -20.53 -17.26 8.11
N TYR A 337 -20.49 -18.08 9.16
CA TYR A 337 -20.25 -19.51 9.05
C TYR A 337 -21.40 -20.24 8.34
N LEU A 338 -22.63 -19.78 8.47
CA LEU A 338 -23.80 -20.43 7.85
C LEU A 338 -23.67 -20.57 6.34
N ASP A 339 -23.02 -19.64 5.66
CA ASP A 339 -22.81 -19.64 4.22
C ASP A 339 -21.36 -20.01 3.82
N MET A 340 -20.48 -20.23 4.79
CA MET A 340 -19.05 -20.46 4.54
C MET A 340 -18.79 -21.68 3.65
N LYS A 341 -19.50 -22.78 3.86
CA LYS A 341 -19.34 -24.02 3.08
C LYS A 341 -19.67 -23.79 1.60
N HIS A 342 -20.76 -23.09 1.31
CA HIS A 342 -21.17 -22.75 -0.04
C HIS A 342 -20.14 -21.82 -0.71
N ARG A 343 -19.68 -20.80 -0.01
CA ARG A 343 -18.62 -19.89 -0.49
C ARG A 343 -17.36 -20.67 -0.83
N TYR A 344 -16.89 -21.51 0.10
CA TYR A 344 -15.72 -22.34 -0.13
C TYR A 344 -15.87 -23.24 -1.38
N GLU A 345 -17.01 -23.91 -1.53
CA GLU A 345 -17.28 -24.78 -2.68
C GLU A 345 -17.23 -24.02 -4.00
N ARG A 346 -17.75 -22.80 -4.04
CA ARG A 346 -17.68 -21.93 -5.24
C ARG A 346 -16.23 -21.59 -5.61
N PHE A 347 -15.41 -21.20 -4.61
CA PHE A 347 -13.98 -20.96 -4.82
C PHE A 347 -13.28 -22.24 -5.27
N ALA A 348 -13.48 -23.35 -4.56
CA ALA A 348 -12.84 -24.63 -4.87
C ALA A 348 -13.17 -25.12 -6.28
N GLN A 349 -14.43 -25.05 -6.69
CA GLN A 349 -14.89 -25.44 -8.02
C GLN A 349 -14.19 -24.60 -9.11
N ALA A 350 -14.18 -23.27 -8.97
CA ALA A 350 -13.60 -22.39 -9.95
C ALA A 350 -12.08 -22.53 -10.03
N ILE A 351 -11.40 -22.62 -8.88
CA ILE A 351 -9.95 -22.74 -8.81
C ILE A 351 -9.50 -24.08 -9.36
N HIS A 352 -10.05 -25.20 -8.90
CA HIS A 352 -9.63 -26.52 -9.36
C HIS A 352 -9.99 -26.83 -10.82
N ALA A 353 -10.99 -26.14 -11.39
CA ALA A 353 -11.27 -26.22 -12.82
C ALA A 353 -10.12 -25.64 -13.69
N LYS A 354 -9.40 -24.65 -13.20
CA LYS A 354 -8.31 -23.97 -13.92
C LYS A 354 -6.92 -24.30 -13.39
N TYR A 355 -6.78 -24.51 -12.10
CA TYR A 355 -5.52 -24.72 -11.36
C TYR A 355 -5.66 -25.90 -10.38
N PRO A 356 -5.76 -27.15 -10.87
CA PRO A 356 -6.03 -28.33 -10.04
C PRO A 356 -4.89 -28.62 -9.04
N GLU A 357 -3.70 -28.07 -9.25
CA GLU A 357 -2.53 -28.23 -8.39
C GLU A 357 -2.56 -27.36 -7.12
N ILE A 358 -3.41 -26.30 -7.08
CA ILE A 358 -3.49 -25.40 -5.95
C ILE A 358 -4.25 -26.07 -4.79
N ARG A 359 -3.61 -26.11 -3.65
CA ARG A 359 -4.22 -26.61 -2.40
C ARG A 359 -4.92 -25.48 -1.65
N LEU A 360 -6.19 -25.68 -1.37
CA LEU A 360 -7.00 -24.68 -0.67
C LEU A 360 -7.01 -24.93 0.83
N LEU A 361 -6.95 -23.85 1.59
CA LEU A 361 -7.13 -23.85 3.03
C LEU A 361 -8.43 -23.12 3.36
N GLY A 362 -9.33 -23.79 4.07
CA GLY A 362 -10.54 -23.19 4.60
C GLY A 362 -10.37 -22.75 6.03
N THR A 363 -11.40 -22.13 6.59
CA THR A 363 -11.44 -21.67 7.98
C THR A 363 -12.38 -22.53 8.79
N ALA A 364 -11.99 -22.83 10.04
CA ALA A 364 -12.79 -23.65 10.96
C ALA A 364 -13.28 -22.87 12.19
N GLY A 365 -13.22 -21.55 12.14
CA GLY A 365 -13.55 -20.67 13.25
C GLY A 365 -12.40 -20.49 14.25
N PRO A 366 -12.52 -19.49 15.18
CA PRO A 366 -11.43 -19.11 16.07
C PRO A 366 -11.34 -19.96 17.35
N PHE A 367 -12.32 -20.81 17.65
CA PHE A 367 -12.40 -21.56 18.91
C PHE A 367 -12.34 -23.06 18.68
N MET A 368 -11.38 -23.74 19.32
CA MET A 368 -11.13 -25.18 19.11
C MET A 368 -12.24 -26.10 19.67
N GLU A 369 -12.94 -25.66 20.67
CA GLU A 369 -13.97 -26.48 21.40
C GLU A 369 -15.39 -26.03 21.08
N CYS A 370 -15.74 -25.86 19.81
CA CYS A 370 -17.11 -25.53 19.45
C CYS A 370 -17.61 -26.41 18.30
N SER A 371 -18.93 -26.56 18.23
CA SER A 371 -19.59 -27.35 17.17
C SER A 371 -19.31 -26.86 15.77
N ILE A 372 -19.05 -25.57 15.60
CA ILE A 372 -18.66 -24.96 14.31
C ILE A 372 -17.32 -25.51 13.85
N THR A 373 -16.33 -25.60 14.74
CA THR A 373 -15.02 -26.16 14.42
C THR A 373 -15.11 -27.62 14.02
N GLU A 374 -15.84 -28.42 14.78
CA GLU A 374 -16.06 -29.85 14.47
C GLU A 374 -16.75 -30.02 13.10
N ASP A 375 -17.79 -29.23 12.84
CA ASP A 375 -18.53 -29.28 11.58
C ASP A 375 -17.68 -28.85 10.39
N ALA A 376 -16.88 -27.80 10.55
CA ALA A 376 -15.94 -27.36 9.52
C ALA A 376 -14.86 -28.42 9.24
N TRP A 377 -14.26 -29.01 10.29
CA TRP A 377 -13.29 -30.10 10.12
C TRP A 377 -13.88 -31.29 9.36
N LYS A 378 -15.10 -31.70 9.71
CA LYS A 378 -15.81 -32.78 9.02
C LYS A 378 -16.03 -32.44 7.55
N PHE A 379 -16.53 -31.25 7.26
CA PHE A 379 -16.79 -30.78 5.92
C PHE A 379 -15.53 -30.82 5.03
N TYR A 380 -14.43 -30.24 5.51
CA TYR A 380 -13.18 -30.19 4.70
C TYR A 380 -12.57 -31.58 4.52
N ARG A 381 -12.65 -32.46 5.50
CA ARG A 381 -12.16 -33.85 5.38
C ARG A 381 -12.97 -34.69 4.43
N GLU A 382 -14.26 -34.43 4.28
CA GLU A 382 -15.13 -35.14 3.34
C GLU A 382 -14.93 -34.66 1.89
N LYS A 383 -14.61 -33.37 1.70
CA LYS A 383 -14.50 -32.78 0.36
C LYS A 383 -13.15 -32.98 -0.30
N GLU A 384 -12.10 -32.99 0.46
CA GLU A 384 -10.75 -33.10 -0.08
C GLU A 384 -9.90 -34.09 0.74
N SER A 385 -9.65 -35.26 0.14
CA SER A 385 -8.70 -36.22 0.71
C SER A 385 -7.29 -35.63 0.67
N GLY A 386 -6.90 -34.90 1.67
CA GLY A 386 -5.57 -34.31 1.79
C GLY A 386 -5.53 -32.82 2.15
N LEU A 387 -6.65 -32.18 2.36
CA LEU A 387 -6.67 -30.77 2.70
C LEU A 387 -6.25 -30.51 4.13
N GLN A 388 -5.37 -29.56 4.27
CA GLN A 388 -4.93 -29.05 5.56
C GLN A 388 -5.76 -27.82 5.93
N LEU A 389 -6.29 -27.85 7.11
CA LEU A 389 -7.00 -26.73 7.69
C LEU A 389 -6.03 -25.76 8.34
N CYS A 390 -6.22 -24.49 8.06
CA CYS A 390 -5.62 -23.44 8.85
C CYS A 390 -6.59 -23.08 9.97
N CYS A 391 -6.36 -23.59 11.18
CA CYS A 391 -6.92 -23.02 12.39
C CYS A 391 -6.00 -21.88 12.81
N VAL A 392 -6.53 -20.70 12.99
CA VAL A 392 -5.82 -19.57 13.59
C VAL A 392 -5.99 -19.64 15.09
#